data_9d079c678dd516b1085029f615320fed
#
_entry.id   9d079c678dd516b1085029f615320fed
#
_cell.length_a   1.000
_cell.length_b   1.000
_cell.length_c   1.000
_cell.angle_alpha   90.00
_cell.angle_beta   90.00
_cell.angle_gamma   90.00
#
_symmetry.space_group_name_H-M   'P 1'
#
loop_
_entity.id
_entity.type
_entity.pdbx_description
1 polymer ?
#
loop_
_entity_poly.entity_id
_entity_poly.type
_entity_poly.pdbx_seq_one_letter_code
_entity_poly.pdbx_strand_id
1 'polypeptide(L)'
;PLKNKDFLIHHLKNFNKGSIFFYTDINKLINVSRSKIVYSSHHLSHCLYGLSVIKNVSDYVYLTCDGVGEGETMSIYTIDDEYKIKKIWTNFYPNSIGLLYSTITDFLGFEINEGEFKVMSLSSFGKPIYENELKKIFDIDNFKINMDYFEFHKSPSKSFSKKLCEV
;
A
#
# COMPACT_ATOMS: atom_id res chain seq x y z
N PRO A 1 21.26 -0.43 -12.66
CA PRO A 1 20.03 -1.15 -13.02
C PRO A 1 19.89 -2.51 -12.34
N LEU A 2 20.99 -3.17 -11.90
CA LEU A 2 20.94 -4.52 -11.33
C LEU A 2 20.67 -4.56 -9.81
N LYS A 3 21.00 -3.52 -9.06
CA LYS A 3 20.80 -3.47 -7.59
C LYS A 3 19.32 -3.52 -7.14
N ASN A 4 18.40 -3.00 -7.97
CA ASN A 4 16.97 -3.02 -7.65
C ASN A 4 16.34 -4.41 -7.81
N LYS A 5 16.93 -5.27 -8.67
CA LYS A 5 16.42 -6.62 -8.90
C LYS A 5 16.69 -7.53 -7.70
N ASP A 6 17.84 -7.37 -7.06
CA ASP A 6 18.23 -8.18 -5.90
C ASP A 6 17.41 -7.81 -4.66
N PHE A 7 17.09 -6.53 -4.45
CA PHE A 7 16.21 -6.07 -3.38
C PHE A 7 14.78 -6.61 -3.57
N LEU A 8 14.24 -6.51 -4.79
CA LEU A 8 12.91 -7.04 -5.11
C LEU A 8 12.87 -8.56 -4.94
N ILE A 9 13.89 -9.27 -5.42
CA ILE A 9 14.02 -10.74 -5.27
C ILE A 9 14.16 -11.12 -3.79
N HIS A 10 14.89 -10.35 -3.00
CA HIS A 10 15.02 -10.58 -1.55
C HIS A 10 13.67 -10.39 -0.83
N HIS A 11 12.93 -9.33 -1.16
CA HIS A 11 11.58 -9.09 -0.62
C HIS A 11 10.58 -10.17 -1.04
N LEU A 12 10.57 -10.54 -2.32
CA LEU A 12 9.71 -11.62 -2.83
C LEU A 12 10.06 -12.99 -2.23
N LYS A 13 11.36 -13.29 -2.02
CA LYS A 13 11.79 -14.53 -1.35
C LYS A 13 11.40 -14.55 0.13
N ASN A 14 11.49 -13.43 0.82
CA ASN A 14 11.06 -13.32 2.21
C ASN A 14 9.53 -13.36 2.35
N PHE A 15 8.81 -12.79 1.39
CA PHE A 15 7.35 -12.86 1.29
C PHE A 15 6.88 -14.31 1.12
N ASN A 16 7.45 -15.06 0.17
CA ASN A 16 7.13 -16.48 -0.03
C ASN A 16 7.53 -17.35 1.19
N LYS A 17 8.63 -17.05 1.86
CA LYS A 17 9.00 -17.72 3.11
C LYS A 17 8.00 -17.41 4.23
N GLY A 18 7.56 -16.16 4.36
CA GLY A 18 6.56 -15.75 5.35
C GLY A 18 5.26 -16.53 5.24
N SER A 19 4.75 -16.75 4.02
CA SER A 19 3.52 -17.53 3.80
C SER A 19 3.69 -19.01 4.16
N ILE A 20 4.84 -19.62 3.88
CA ILE A 20 5.13 -21.02 4.21
C ILE A 20 5.29 -21.19 5.74
N PHE A 21 5.98 -20.28 6.41
CA PHE A 21 6.12 -20.27 7.87
C PHE A 21 4.78 -20.06 8.56
N PHE A 22 3.95 -19.14 8.03
CA PHE A 22 2.62 -18.88 8.55
C PHE A 22 1.72 -20.15 8.57
N TYR A 23 1.71 -20.92 7.47
CA TYR A 23 1.00 -22.21 7.44
C TYR A 23 1.52 -23.21 8.46
N THR A 24 2.84 -23.30 8.61
CA THR A 24 3.48 -24.25 9.54
C THR A 24 3.17 -23.87 10.98
N ASP A 25 3.18 -22.59 11.29
CA ASP A 25 2.95 -22.11 12.66
C ASP A 25 1.46 -22.17 13.04
N ILE A 26 0.55 -21.83 12.14
CA ILE A 26 -0.89 -22.05 12.37
C ILE A 26 -1.19 -23.52 12.59
N ASN A 27 -0.61 -24.41 11.80
CA ASN A 27 -0.84 -25.86 11.95
C ASN A 27 -0.32 -26.39 13.29
N LYS A 28 0.79 -25.84 13.79
CA LYS A 28 1.30 -26.17 15.15
C LYS A 28 0.38 -25.66 16.26
N LEU A 29 -0.19 -24.46 16.08
CA LEU A 29 -0.99 -23.80 17.12
C LEU A 29 -2.40 -24.36 17.24
N ILE A 30 -3.07 -24.66 16.13
CA ILE A 30 -4.50 -25.01 16.13
C ILE A 30 -4.83 -26.34 15.48
N ASN A 31 -3.83 -27.13 15.06
CA ASN A 31 -3.99 -28.47 14.46
C ASN A 31 -5.09 -28.58 13.41
N VAL A 32 -5.12 -27.60 12.47
CA VAL A 32 -6.13 -27.53 11.42
C VAL A 32 -5.58 -28.10 10.11
N SER A 33 -6.35 -28.97 9.47
CA SER A 33 -6.03 -29.47 8.13
C SER A 33 -5.86 -28.33 7.14
N ARG A 34 -4.84 -28.41 6.28
CA ARG A 34 -4.57 -27.44 5.21
C ARG A 34 -5.78 -27.21 4.30
N SER A 35 -6.62 -28.19 4.09
CA SER A 35 -7.86 -28.12 3.32
C SER A 35 -8.93 -27.20 3.93
N LYS A 36 -8.80 -26.83 5.21
CA LYS A 36 -9.69 -25.90 5.91
C LYS A 36 -9.16 -24.46 5.96
N ILE A 37 -8.00 -24.21 5.37
CA ILE A 37 -7.38 -22.88 5.32
C ILE A 37 -7.68 -22.27 3.96
N VAL A 38 -8.39 -21.16 3.96
CA VAL A 38 -8.70 -20.36 2.77
C VAL A 38 -7.81 -19.13 2.79
N TYR A 39 -7.15 -18.87 1.67
CA TYR A 39 -6.32 -17.71 1.47
C TYR A 39 -7.13 -16.62 0.74
N SER A 40 -7.08 -15.40 1.25
CA SER A 40 -7.60 -14.21 0.57
C SER A 40 -6.46 -13.24 0.30
N SER A 41 -6.40 -12.64 -0.89
CA SER A 41 -5.40 -11.62 -1.17
C SER A 41 -5.64 -10.36 -0.33
N HIS A 42 -4.57 -9.62 -0.05
CA HIS A 42 -4.57 -8.46 0.84
C HIS A 42 -5.65 -7.43 0.46
N HIS A 43 -5.59 -6.91 -0.76
CA HIS A 43 -6.55 -5.90 -1.23
C HIS A 43 -7.99 -6.44 -1.37
N LEU A 44 -8.16 -7.73 -1.71
CA LEU A 44 -9.47 -8.35 -1.69
C LEU A 44 -10.04 -8.41 -0.27
N SER A 45 -9.21 -8.67 0.74
CA SER A 45 -9.62 -8.68 2.15
C SER A 45 -10.13 -7.30 2.60
N HIS A 46 -9.45 -6.23 2.21
CA HIS A 46 -9.94 -4.85 2.43
C HIS A 46 -11.28 -4.59 1.73
N CYS A 47 -11.43 -5.01 0.47
CA CYS A 47 -12.68 -4.89 -0.28
C CYS A 47 -13.82 -5.63 0.41
N LEU A 48 -13.60 -6.87 0.84
CA LEU A 48 -14.59 -7.69 1.57
C LEU A 48 -15.00 -7.08 2.90
N TYR A 49 -14.06 -6.43 3.62
CA TYR A 49 -14.38 -5.70 4.83
C TYR A 49 -15.33 -4.52 4.54
N GLY A 50 -15.05 -3.73 3.50
CA GLY A 50 -15.93 -2.65 3.06
C GLY A 50 -17.34 -3.15 2.71
N LEU A 51 -17.43 -4.31 2.03
CA LEU A 51 -18.70 -4.97 1.70
C LEU A 51 -19.54 -5.29 2.94
N SER A 52 -18.90 -5.66 4.05
CA SER A 52 -19.62 -6.10 5.26
C SER A 52 -20.47 -5.01 5.91
N VAL A 53 -20.23 -3.74 5.57
CA VAL A 53 -20.90 -2.57 6.17
C VAL A 53 -21.85 -1.84 5.20
N ILE A 54 -21.93 -2.27 3.93
CA ILE A 54 -22.72 -1.62 2.89
C ILE A 54 -23.91 -2.50 2.49
N LYS A 55 -25.08 -1.86 2.31
CA LYS A 55 -26.24 -2.45 1.63
C LYS A 55 -26.16 -2.09 0.15
N ASN A 56 -26.83 -2.82 -0.74
CA ASN A 56 -26.86 -2.54 -2.19
C ASN A 56 -25.45 -2.47 -2.81
N VAL A 57 -24.72 -3.55 -2.69
CA VAL A 57 -23.28 -3.64 -3.03
C VAL A 57 -22.96 -3.30 -4.48
N SER A 58 -23.90 -3.51 -5.42
CA SER A 58 -23.72 -3.22 -6.85
C SER A 58 -23.72 -1.72 -7.20
N ASP A 59 -24.23 -0.86 -6.30
CA ASP A 59 -24.31 0.59 -6.53
C ASP A 59 -22.95 1.30 -6.34
N TYR A 60 -21.92 0.58 -5.91
CA TYR A 60 -20.65 1.17 -5.48
C TYR A 60 -19.45 0.63 -6.26
N VAL A 61 -18.44 1.47 -6.35
CA VAL A 61 -17.07 1.09 -6.71
C VAL A 61 -16.24 1.04 -5.42
N TYR A 62 -15.46 -0.01 -5.25
CA TYR A 62 -14.66 -0.24 -4.06
C TYR A 62 -13.21 0.09 -4.34
N LEU A 63 -12.70 1.13 -3.70
CA LEU A 63 -11.30 1.50 -3.75
C LEU A 63 -10.60 1.00 -2.49
N THR A 64 -9.52 0.28 -2.68
CA THR A 64 -8.58 -0.10 -1.61
C THR A 64 -7.26 0.59 -1.83
N CYS A 65 -6.69 1.18 -0.79
CA CYS A 65 -5.42 1.90 -0.83
C CYS A 65 -4.61 1.56 0.42
N ASP A 66 -3.36 1.17 0.22
CA ASP A 66 -2.47 0.76 1.30
C ASP A 66 -1.02 1.17 1.01
N GLY A 67 -0.11 0.90 1.95
CA GLY A 67 1.33 0.99 1.72
C GLY A 67 1.76 -0.01 0.66
N VAL A 68 1.76 -1.28 0.99
CA VAL A 68 1.99 -2.41 0.07
C VAL A 68 1.30 -3.67 0.61
N GLY A 69 0.43 -4.27 -0.19
CA GLY A 69 -0.17 -5.58 0.08
C GLY A 69 0.14 -6.56 -1.05
N GLU A 70 1.03 -7.53 -0.81
CA GLU A 70 1.41 -8.56 -1.82
C GLU A 70 1.96 -7.98 -3.13
N GLY A 71 2.52 -6.75 -3.08
CA GLY A 71 3.01 -6.03 -4.25
C GLY A 71 2.00 -5.06 -4.86
N GLU A 72 0.73 -5.18 -4.57
CA GLU A 72 -0.29 -4.19 -4.92
C GLU A 72 -0.29 -3.05 -3.90
N THR A 73 -0.62 -1.84 -4.33
CA THR A 73 -0.65 -0.63 -3.49
C THR A 73 -2.02 0.02 -3.49
N MET A 74 -2.79 -0.21 -4.56
CA MET A 74 -4.14 0.29 -4.73
C MET A 74 -4.89 -0.64 -5.67
N SER A 75 -6.16 -0.89 -5.41
CA SER A 75 -7.00 -1.70 -6.30
C SER A 75 -8.44 -1.18 -6.34
N ILE A 76 -9.08 -1.29 -7.49
CA ILE A 76 -10.48 -0.93 -7.69
C ILE A 76 -11.27 -2.19 -8.05
N TYR A 77 -12.39 -2.37 -7.37
CA TYR A 77 -13.30 -3.48 -7.57
C TYR A 77 -14.72 -2.99 -7.87
N THR A 78 -15.44 -3.78 -8.62
CA THR A 78 -16.89 -3.72 -8.76
C THR A 78 -17.49 -5.04 -8.28
N ILE A 79 -18.75 -4.99 -7.84
CA ILE A 79 -19.48 -6.14 -7.33
C ILE A 79 -20.86 -6.10 -7.95
N ASP A 80 -21.32 -7.19 -8.50
CA ASP A 80 -22.64 -7.29 -9.08
C ASP A 80 -23.70 -7.76 -8.04
N ASP A 81 -24.96 -7.78 -8.45
CA ASP A 81 -26.07 -8.18 -7.59
C ASP A 81 -26.01 -9.66 -7.16
N GLU A 82 -25.21 -10.48 -7.85
CA GLU A 82 -24.94 -11.87 -7.51
C GLU A 82 -23.72 -12.00 -6.56
N TYR A 83 -23.20 -10.87 -6.03
CA TYR A 83 -21.99 -10.79 -5.18
C TYR A 83 -20.71 -11.27 -5.87
N LYS A 84 -20.66 -11.25 -7.19
CA LYS A 84 -19.45 -11.57 -7.95
C LYS A 84 -18.52 -10.38 -7.99
N ILE A 85 -17.36 -10.53 -7.40
CA ILE A 85 -16.33 -9.49 -7.30
C ILE A 85 -15.46 -9.51 -8.54
N LYS A 86 -15.26 -8.33 -9.14
CA LYS A 86 -14.37 -8.13 -10.28
C LYS A 86 -13.36 -7.02 -9.94
N LYS A 87 -12.07 -7.35 -9.97
CA LYS A 87 -10.99 -6.35 -9.93
C LYS A 87 -10.89 -5.70 -11.32
N ILE A 88 -11.09 -4.39 -11.41
CA ILE A 88 -11.08 -3.64 -12.68
C ILE A 88 -9.79 -2.88 -12.91
N TRP A 89 -9.08 -2.54 -11.83
CA TRP A 89 -7.81 -1.83 -11.91
C TRP A 89 -6.94 -2.12 -10.68
N THR A 90 -5.62 -2.02 -10.86
CA THR A 90 -4.67 -2.12 -9.75
C THR A 90 -3.41 -1.33 -10.03
N ASN A 91 -2.82 -0.78 -8.99
CA ASN A 91 -1.50 -0.17 -9.00
C ASN A 91 -0.52 -1.01 -8.18
N PHE A 92 0.74 -0.94 -8.54
CA PHE A 92 1.78 -1.78 -7.97
C PHE A 92 2.92 -0.96 -7.38
N TYR A 93 3.60 -1.56 -6.41
CA TYR A 93 4.87 -1.07 -5.91
C TYR A 93 5.86 -0.79 -7.07
N PRO A 94 6.60 0.34 -7.05
CA PRO A 94 6.74 1.28 -5.94
C PRO A 94 5.72 2.44 -5.91
N ASN A 95 4.74 2.51 -6.83
CA ASN A 95 3.75 3.57 -6.87
C ASN A 95 2.72 3.36 -5.74
N SER A 96 2.95 3.95 -4.60
CA SER A 96 2.11 3.80 -3.41
C SER A 96 1.81 5.14 -2.76
N ILE A 97 0.54 5.53 -2.73
CA ILE A 97 0.10 6.73 -1.99
C ILE A 97 0.34 6.55 -0.48
N GLY A 98 0.16 5.33 0.04
CA GLY A 98 0.46 5.04 1.44
C GLY A 98 1.92 5.29 1.77
N LEU A 99 2.85 4.75 0.96
CA LEU A 99 4.30 4.99 1.16
C LEU A 99 4.70 6.44 0.88
N LEU A 100 4.04 7.14 -0.05
CA LEU A 100 4.21 8.57 -0.24
C LEU A 100 3.88 9.32 1.06
N TYR A 101 2.72 9.02 1.65
CA TYR A 101 2.27 9.66 2.88
C TYR A 101 3.21 9.35 4.06
N SER A 102 3.62 8.09 4.23
CA SER A 102 4.59 7.69 5.25
C SER A 102 5.95 8.36 5.06
N THR A 103 6.40 8.53 3.81
CA THR A 103 7.66 9.26 3.52
C THR A 103 7.57 10.73 3.88
N ILE A 104 6.45 11.41 3.57
CA ILE A 104 6.24 12.81 3.99
C ILE A 104 6.15 12.90 5.52
N THR A 105 5.56 11.90 6.17
CA THR A 105 5.52 11.80 7.64
C THR A 105 6.94 11.77 8.22
N ASP A 106 7.82 10.92 7.69
CA ASP A 106 9.23 10.83 8.08
C ASP A 106 10.00 12.13 7.77
N PHE A 107 9.78 12.71 6.59
CA PHE A 107 10.38 13.98 6.18
C PHE A 107 10.05 15.13 7.13
N LEU A 108 8.84 15.15 7.68
CA LEU A 108 8.40 16.12 8.70
C LEU A 108 8.90 15.78 10.12
N GLY A 109 9.69 14.71 10.28
CA GLY A 109 10.29 14.31 11.56
C GLY A 109 9.37 13.51 12.47
N PHE A 110 8.30 12.91 11.95
CA PHE A 110 7.44 12.00 12.69
C PHE A 110 7.77 10.54 12.38
N GLU A 111 7.49 9.65 13.32
CA GLU A 111 7.72 8.22 13.16
C GLU A 111 6.71 7.62 12.17
N ILE A 112 7.21 6.81 11.23
CA ILE A 112 6.39 6.08 10.25
C ILE A 112 5.48 5.07 10.97
N ASN A 113 4.24 4.94 10.53
CA ASN A 113 3.15 4.14 11.10
C ASN A 113 2.59 4.64 12.45
N GLU A 114 3.20 5.67 13.02
CA GLU A 114 2.81 6.26 14.30
C GLU A 114 2.50 7.77 14.19
N GLY A 115 2.95 8.40 13.11
CA GLY A 115 2.90 9.85 12.93
C GLY A 115 1.95 10.37 11.85
N GLU A 116 1.42 9.50 11.00
CA GLU A 116 0.57 9.89 9.88
C GLU A 116 -0.67 10.68 10.32
N PHE A 117 -1.29 10.30 11.44
CA PHE A 117 -2.45 11.03 11.97
C PHE A 117 -2.07 12.43 12.49
N LYS A 118 -0.82 12.64 12.95
CA LYS A 118 -0.31 13.95 13.35
C LYS A 118 -0.15 14.87 12.15
N VAL A 119 0.40 14.35 11.04
CA VAL A 119 0.52 15.09 9.78
C VAL A 119 -0.87 15.45 9.25
N MET A 120 -1.83 14.53 9.29
CA MET A 120 -3.21 14.80 8.93
C MET A 120 -3.80 15.93 9.79
N SER A 121 -3.60 15.92 11.09
CA SER A 121 -4.09 16.95 12.00
C SER A 121 -3.43 18.32 11.73
N LEU A 122 -2.12 18.34 11.48
CA LEU A 122 -1.37 19.55 11.15
C LEU A 122 -1.85 20.21 9.84
N SER A 123 -2.31 19.43 8.89
CA SER A 123 -2.82 19.97 7.61
C SER A 123 -3.97 20.96 7.79
N SER A 124 -4.73 20.86 8.89
CA SER A 124 -5.83 21.78 9.23
C SER A 124 -5.36 23.20 9.55
N PHE A 125 -4.10 23.36 9.91
CA PHE A 125 -3.49 24.66 10.26
C PHE A 125 -2.65 25.24 9.10
N GLY A 126 -2.40 24.44 8.05
CA GLY A 126 -1.57 24.82 6.93
C GLY A 126 -2.32 25.53 5.80
N LYS A 127 -1.56 25.93 4.79
CA LYS A 127 -2.07 26.41 3.50
C LYS A 127 -1.42 25.60 2.40
N PRO A 128 -2.10 25.33 1.26
CA PRO A 128 -1.58 24.50 0.17
C PRO A 128 -0.55 25.24 -0.71
N ILE A 129 0.52 25.74 -0.09
CA ILE A 129 1.54 26.55 -0.78
C ILE A 129 2.49 25.70 -1.66
N TYR A 130 2.58 24.38 -1.40
CA TYR A 130 3.48 23.44 -2.10
C TYR A 130 2.75 22.57 -3.15
N GLU A 131 1.57 22.98 -3.59
CA GLU A 131 0.77 22.17 -4.54
C GLU A 131 1.51 21.92 -5.87
N ASN A 132 2.21 22.93 -6.38
CA ASN A 132 2.96 22.81 -7.64
C ASN A 132 4.17 21.88 -7.52
N GLU A 133 4.82 21.88 -6.38
CA GLU A 133 5.93 20.99 -6.06
C GLU A 133 5.44 19.55 -5.91
N LEU A 134 4.34 19.34 -5.21
CA LEU A 134 3.72 18.04 -5.05
C LEU A 134 3.27 17.42 -6.39
N LYS A 135 2.81 18.23 -7.36
CA LYS A 135 2.50 17.78 -8.73
C LYS A 135 3.73 17.26 -9.49
N LYS A 136 4.94 17.69 -9.14
CA LYS A 136 6.19 17.13 -9.70
C LYS A 136 6.57 15.80 -9.08
N ILE A 137 6.12 15.57 -7.85
CA ILE A 137 6.40 14.37 -7.06
C ILE A 137 5.38 13.27 -7.35
N PHE A 138 4.12 13.64 -7.53
CA PHE A 138 3.01 12.72 -7.72
C PHE A 138 2.14 13.14 -8.91
N ASP A 139 2.11 12.28 -9.93
CA ASP A 139 1.18 12.38 -11.06
C ASP A 139 -0.15 11.77 -10.65
N ILE A 140 -1.12 12.64 -10.32
CA ILE A 140 -2.43 12.22 -9.84
C ILE A 140 -3.26 11.54 -10.94
N ASP A 141 -3.09 11.92 -12.19
CA ASP A 141 -3.88 11.39 -13.31
C ASP A 141 -3.52 9.93 -13.62
N ASN A 142 -2.24 9.58 -13.46
CA ASN A 142 -1.72 8.24 -13.71
C ASN A 142 -1.41 7.45 -12.43
N PHE A 143 -1.62 8.02 -11.27
CA PHE A 143 -1.25 7.46 -9.96
C PHE A 143 0.21 7.00 -9.91
N LYS A 144 1.12 7.82 -10.43
CA LYS A 144 2.56 7.55 -10.48
C LYS A 144 3.34 8.46 -9.58
N ILE A 145 4.32 7.89 -8.90
CA ILE A 145 5.25 8.61 -8.04
C ILE A 145 6.58 8.80 -8.76
N ASN A 146 7.11 10.01 -8.74
CA ASN A 146 8.45 10.30 -9.22
C ASN A 146 9.47 9.78 -8.21
N MET A 147 10.03 8.60 -8.48
CA MET A 147 10.93 7.89 -7.58
C MET A 147 12.28 8.58 -7.33
N ASP A 148 12.60 9.69 -8.03
CA ASP A 148 13.79 10.48 -7.73
C ASP A 148 13.75 11.15 -6.35
N TYR A 149 12.56 11.39 -5.82
CA TYR A 149 12.35 12.01 -4.51
C TYR A 149 12.36 11.02 -3.36
N PHE A 150 12.39 9.70 -3.64
CA PHE A 150 12.19 8.63 -2.67
C PHE A 150 13.32 7.61 -2.67
N GLU A 151 13.58 7.01 -1.51
CA GLU A 151 14.58 5.96 -1.34
C GLU A 151 14.02 4.65 -0.76
N PHE A 152 12.77 4.61 -0.33
CA PHE A 152 12.16 3.41 0.25
C PHE A 152 12.21 2.18 -0.67
N HIS A 153 12.29 2.38 -1.99
CA HIS A 153 12.44 1.32 -2.98
C HIS A 153 13.90 0.85 -3.17
N LYS A 154 14.87 1.53 -2.55
CA LYS A 154 16.31 1.23 -2.63
C LYS A 154 16.88 0.77 -1.28
N SER A 155 16.32 1.29 -0.18
CA SER A 155 16.85 1.08 1.16
C SER A 155 15.73 0.94 2.18
N PRO A 156 15.81 -0.02 3.10
CA PRO A 156 14.82 -0.16 4.18
C PRO A 156 14.98 0.90 5.29
N SER A 157 16.12 1.62 5.32
CA SER A 157 16.46 2.59 6.38
C SER A 157 16.30 4.04 5.95
N LYS A 158 15.89 4.29 4.70
CA LYS A 158 15.71 5.65 4.17
C LYS A 158 14.45 5.71 3.35
N SER A 159 13.56 6.64 3.69
CA SER A 159 12.30 6.83 2.99
C SER A 159 12.43 7.84 1.84
N PHE A 160 13.19 8.93 2.02
CA PHE A 160 13.32 10.04 1.09
C PHE A 160 14.75 10.30 0.62
N SER A 161 14.88 10.93 -0.54
CA SER A 161 16.14 11.35 -1.14
C SER A 161 16.51 12.78 -0.76
N LYS A 162 17.77 13.18 -1.04
CA LYS A 162 18.18 14.57 -0.91
C LYS A 162 17.36 15.53 -1.76
N LYS A 163 16.87 15.08 -2.92
CA LYS A 163 16.07 15.88 -3.82
C LYS A 163 14.74 16.33 -3.18
N LEU A 164 14.17 15.54 -2.28
CA LEU A 164 12.99 15.97 -1.52
C LEU A 164 13.30 17.13 -0.57
N CYS A 165 14.51 17.20 -0.04
CA CYS A 165 14.94 18.30 0.84
C CYS A 165 15.18 19.63 0.11
N GLU A 166 15.18 19.63 -1.23
CA GLU A 166 15.40 20.80 -2.08
C GLU A 166 14.08 21.42 -2.57
N VAL A 167 12.95 20.85 -2.20
CA VAL A 167 11.59 21.32 -2.49
C VAL A 167 11.14 22.32 -1.43
#